data_3e15722049fd3499976284f40926767f
#
_entry.id   3e15722049fd3499976284f40926767f
#
_cell.length_a   1.000
_cell.length_b   1.000
_cell.length_c   1.000
_cell.angle_alpha   90.00
_cell.angle_beta   90.00
_cell.angle_gamma   90.00
#
_symmetry.space_group_name_H-M   'P 1'
#
loop_
_entity.id
_entity.type
_entity.pdbx_description
1 polymer ?
#
loop_
_entity_poly.entity_id
_entity_poly.type
_entity_poly.pdbx_seq_one_letter_code
_entity_poly.pdbx_strand_id
1 'polypeptide(L)'
;WPQPEDWLDEPLAQRTETKKHTTGFILFLMLSGRLHGDYGYLLETKLTNILTACTGQALEADLLFFLEKAGTLGFSERVSRAMTTGVVARMLLHTGAPLAAVQAGDLEEFEAACREREHRTGRSAHPYLVLSGDVRRVLFHAELMPEPPPKPDTRATFTQRMETVHGPLAGALVRYLDRKTVTCVPHTVSSLATRLAHFGTYVTTVDPELSGPEGLERCQHIEPYLIALSRAPNTKSGGILSPAEQARRVHAVSNFLREITEWGWPDAPARQLLFRSDVPRLPRPLPRYLPPDSDRMLARALLESPNRLAADALL
;
A
#
# COMPACT_ATOMS: atom_id res chain seq x y z
N TRP A 1 -35.37 15.18 -16.02
CA TRP A 1 -35.27 15.81 -14.69
C TRP A 1 -35.53 17.32 -14.84
N PRO A 2 -36.50 17.85 -14.15
CA PRO A 2 -36.79 19.28 -14.20
C PRO A 2 -35.66 20.12 -13.59
N GLN A 3 -35.01 19.60 -12.55
CA GLN A 3 -33.81 20.19 -11.94
C GLN A 3 -32.66 19.22 -12.01
N PRO A 4 -31.40 19.70 -12.10
CA PRO A 4 -30.21 18.83 -12.11
C PRO A 4 -30.11 17.89 -10.88
N GLU A 5 -30.56 18.38 -9.72
CA GLU A 5 -30.54 17.68 -8.44
C GLU A 5 -31.45 16.44 -8.44
N ASP A 6 -32.59 16.49 -9.18
CA ASP A 6 -33.53 15.35 -9.29
C ASP A 6 -32.82 14.07 -9.80
N TRP A 7 -31.72 14.25 -10.53
CA TRP A 7 -30.90 13.13 -10.99
C TRP A 7 -30.20 12.38 -9.86
N LEU A 8 -29.88 13.04 -8.74
CA LEU A 8 -29.25 12.41 -7.58
C LEU A 8 -30.22 11.46 -6.85
N ASP A 9 -31.51 11.69 -6.95
CA ASP A 9 -32.54 10.84 -6.34
C ASP A 9 -32.74 9.51 -7.09
N GLU A 10 -32.22 9.40 -8.33
CA GLU A 10 -32.25 8.17 -9.08
C GLU A 10 -31.35 7.09 -8.46
N PRO A 11 -31.74 5.81 -8.48
CA PRO A 11 -30.90 4.72 -8.01
C PRO A 11 -29.54 4.72 -8.69
N LEU A 12 -28.47 4.46 -7.93
CA LEU A 12 -27.09 4.43 -8.45
C LEU A 12 -26.93 3.53 -9.69
N ALA A 13 -27.61 2.39 -9.73
CA ALA A 13 -27.59 1.48 -10.87
C ALA A 13 -28.05 2.19 -12.15
N GLN A 14 -29.18 2.93 -12.09
CA GLN A 14 -29.73 3.67 -13.22
C GLN A 14 -28.81 4.83 -13.63
N ARG A 15 -28.26 5.58 -12.68
CA ARG A 15 -27.29 6.66 -12.94
C ARG A 15 -26.01 6.16 -13.60
N THR A 16 -25.57 4.93 -13.28
CA THR A 16 -24.39 4.32 -13.88
C THR A 16 -24.68 3.64 -15.22
N GLU A 17 -25.89 3.20 -15.48
CA GLU A 17 -26.30 2.60 -16.76
C GLU A 17 -26.36 3.67 -17.88
N THR A 18 -26.89 4.83 -17.59
CA THR A 18 -26.98 5.96 -18.54
C THR A 18 -25.60 6.63 -18.81
N LYS A 19 -24.59 6.23 -18.10
CA LYS A 19 -23.22 6.80 -18.06
C LYS A 19 -22.60 7.01 -19.45
N LYS A 20 -22.80 6.11 -20.40
CA LYS A 20 -22.16 6.20 -21.72
C LYS A 20 -22.53 7.46 -22.50
N HIS A 21 -23.74 7.99 -22.29
CA HIS A 21 -24.29 9.11 -23.06
C HIS A 21 -24.35 10.42 -22.25
N THR A 22 -24.36 10.35 -20.92
CA THR A 22 -24.62 11.50 -20.05
C THR A 22 -23.40 11.94 -19.22
N THR A 23 -22.33 11.12 -19.14
CA THR A 23 -21.17 11.44 -18.27
C THR A 23 -20.58 12.83 -18.53
N GLY A 24 -20.45 13.22 -19.81
CA GLY A 24 -19.89 14.54 -20.17
C GLY A 24 -20.77 15.69 -19.70
N PHE A 25 -22.07 15.55 -19.84
CA PHE A 25 -23.05 16.56 -19.41
C PHE A 25 -23.13 16.64 -17.88
N ILE A 26 -23.23 15.51 -17.19
CA ILE A 26 -23.24 15.45 -15.72
C ILE A 26 -21.93 16.05 -15.15
N LEU A 27 -20.79 15.70 -15.74
CA LEU A 27 -19.50 16.26 -15.34
C LEU A 27 -19.45 17.78 -15.56
N PHE A 28 -20.01 18.27 -16.67
CA PHE A 28 -20.12 19.71 -16.93
C PHE A 28 -20.97 20.41 -15.87
N LEU A 29 -22.11 19.84 -15.46
CA LEU A 29 -22.93 20.38 -14.39
C LEU A 29 -22.19 20.42 -13.05
N MET A 30 -21.41 19.37 -12.74
CA MET A 30 -20.59 19.33 -11.54
C MET A 30 -19.46 20.37 -11.57
N LEU A 31 -18.76 20.48 -12.70
CA LEU A 31 -17.68 21.46 -12.87
C LEU A 31 -18.17 22.91 -12.83
N SER A 32 -19.41 23.16 -13.29
CA SER A 32 -20.03 24.47 -13.23
C SER A 32 -20.68 24.80 -11.88
N GLY A 33 -20.57 23.89 -10.88
CA GLY A 33 -21.15 24.07 -9.54
C GLY A 33 -22.70 24.00 -9.49
N ARG A 34 -23.31 23.51 -10.58
CA ARG A 34 -24.78 23.34 -10.66
C ARG A 34 -25.25 21.99 -10.11
N LEU A 35 -24.33 21.08 -9.84
CA LEU A 35 -24.62 19.76 -9.30
C LEU A 35 -23.44 19.32 -8.46
N HIS A 36 -23.72 18.81 -7.25
CA HIS A 36 -22.71 18.17 -6.42
C HIS A 36 -22.82 16.66 -6.54
N GLY A 37 -21.71 15.98 -6.87
CA GLY A 37 -21.71 14.53 -7.08
C GLY A 37 -21.67 13.78 -5.76
N ASP A 38 -22.46 12.71 -5.61
CA ASP A 38 -22.25 11.78 -4.50
C ASP A 38 -21.09 10.82 -4.78
N TYR A 39 -20.43 10.35 -3.73
CA TYR A 39 -19.30 9.42 -3.85
C TYR A 39 -19.68 8.09 -4.50
N GLY A 40 -20.93 7.63 -4.36
CA GLY A 40 -21.41 6.42 -5.02
C GLY A 40 -21.20 6.50 -6.54
N TYR A 41 -21.62 7.60 -7.17
CA TYR A 41 -21.43 7.83 -8.60
C TYR A 41 -20.00 8.20 -8.96
N LEU A 42 -19.37 9.08 -8.20
CA LEU A 42 -18.00 9.55 -8.47
C LEU A 42 -16.97 8.43 -8.43
N LEU A 43 -17.11 7.44 -7.55
CA LEU A 43 -16.22 6.29 -7.45
C LEU A 43 -16.43 5.27 -8.57
N GLU A 44 -17.60 5.23 -9.20
CA GLU A 44 -17.87 4.41 -10.38
C GLU A 44 -17.53 5.14 -11.70
N THR A 45 -17.25 6.44 -11.64
CA THR A 45 -16.95 7.25 -12.82
C THR A 45 -15.45 7.42 -13.01
N LYS A 46 -14.98 7.25 -14.27
CA LYS A 46 -13.59 7.52 -14.64
C LYS A 46 -13.39 9.02 -14.85
N LEU A 47 -12.55 9.63 -14.02
CA LEU A 47 -12.20 11.06 -14.09
C LEU A 47 -10.80 11.28 -14.68
N THR A 48 -10.33 10.40 -15.57
CA THR A 48 -8.97 10.44 -16.14
C THR A 48 -8.69 11.74 -16.91
N ASN A 49 -9.73 12.34 -17.51
CA ASN A 49 -9.62 13.57 -18.31
C ASN A 49 -10.11 14.81 -17.54
N ILE A 50 -10.26 14.72 -16.23
CA ILE A 50 -10.81 15.83 -15.43
C ILE A 50 -9.98 17.11 -15.55
N LEU A 51 -8.65 17.00 -15.61
CA LEU A 51 -7.74 18.13 -15.75
C LEU A 51 -7.94 18.89 -17.06
N THR A 52 -8.32 18.19 -18.12
CA THR A 52 -8.67 18.85 -19.41
C THR A 52 -10.11 19.36 -19.39
N ALA A 53 -11.02 18.62 -18.76
CA ALA A 53 -12.43 18.99 -18.71
C ALA A 53 -12.70 20.22 -17.82
N CYS A 54 -11.86 20.46 -16.81
CA CYS A 54 -12.01 21.62 -15.89
C CYS A 54 -11.38 22.91 -16.43
N THR A 55 -10.73 22.89 -17.60
CA THR A 55 -10.09 24.07 -18.19
C THR A 55 -11.10 25.24 -18.32
N GLY A 56 -10.75 26.38 -17.73
CA GLY A 56 -11.62 27.56 -17.67
C GLY A 56 -12.74 27.48 -16.63
N GLN A 57 -12.79 26.43 -15.80
CA GLN A 57 -13.75 26.27 -14.71
C GLN A 57 -13.11 26.63 -13.36
N ALA A 58 -13.92 26.93 -12.34
CA ALA A 58 -13.45 27.30 -11.01
C ALA A 58 -12.51 26.24 -10.38
N LEU A 59 -12.74 24.97 -10.66
CA LEU A 59 -11.98 23.85 -10.13
C LEU A 59 -10.54 23.72 -10.69
N GLU A 60 -10.28 24.33 -11.85
CA GLU A 60 -8.97 24.22 -12.53
C GLU A 60 -7.82 24.71 -11.66
N ALA A 61 -7.97 25.89 -11.06
CA ALA A 61 -6.93 26.51 -10.24
C ALA A 61 -6.56 25.61 -9.04
N ASP A 62 -7.56 25.04 -8.37
CA ASP A 62 -7.38 24.14 -7.22
C ASP A 62 -6.66 22.84 -7.59
N LEU A 63 -7.05 22.23 -8.71
CA LEU A 63 -6.42 20.99 -9.16
C LEU A 63 -4.97 21.21 -9.63
N LEU A 64 -4.69 22.32 -10.32
CA LEU A 64 -3.34 22.70 -10.75
C LEU A 64 -2.45 23.05 -9.55
N PHE A 65 -2.96 23.81 -8.60
CA PHE A 65 -2.26 24.11 -7.34
C PHE A 65 -1.86 22.84 -6.60
N PHE A 66 -2.81 21.90 -6.42
CA PHE A 66 -2.52 20.63 -5.75
C PHE A 66 -1.45 19.82 -6.50
N LEU A 67 -1.56 19.76 -7.83
CA LEU A 67 -0.61 19.04 -8.69
C LEU A 67 0.81 19.59 -8.56
N GLU A 68 0.95 20.93 -8.56
CA GLU A 68 2.21 21.62 -8.35
C GLU A 68 2.80 21.33 -6.97
N LYS A 69 2.01 21.46 -5.90
CA LYS A 69 2.44 21.18 -4.53
C LYS A 69 2.88 19.73 -4.34
N ALA A 70 2.16 18.77 -4.92
CA ALA A 70 2.58 17.37 -4.90
C ALA A 70 3.93 17.17 -5.61
N GLY A 71 4.16 17.84 -6.74
CA GLY A 71 5.44 17.82 -7.44
C GLY A 71 6.59 18.41 -6.62
N THR A 72 6.39 19.55 -5.94
CA THR A 72 7.42 20.16 -5.07
C THR A 72 7.81 19.29 -3.88
N LEU A 73 6.90 18.42 -3.42
CA LEU A 73 7.16 17.43 -2.36
C LEU A 73 7.86 16.16 -2.88
N GLY A 74 8.21 16.11 -4.18
CA GLY A 74 8.96 15.00 -4.78
C GLY A 74 8.10 13.81 -5.21
N PHE A 75 6.77 13.93 -5.25
CA PHE A 75 5.93 12.90 -5.87
C PHE A 75 6.13 12.88 -7.38
N SER A 76 6.21 11.68 -7.95
CA SER A 76 6.29 11.54 -9.41
C SER A 76 5.02 12.07 -10.09
N GLU A 77 5.12 12.55 -11.33
CA GLU A 77 3.97 13.05 -12.10
C GLU A 77 2.80 12.06 -12.13
N ARG A 78 3.09 10.77 -12.30
CA ARG A 78 2.08 9.70 -12.28
C ARG A 78 1.32 9.65 -10.95
N VAL A 79 2.03 9.73 -9.82
CA VAL A 79 1.41 9.68 -8.48
C VAL A 79 0.63 10.97 -8.22
N SER A 80 1.21 12.14 -8.54
CA SER A 80 0.55 13.43 -8.39
C SER A 80 -0.76 13.48 -9.18
N ARG A 81 -0.75 13.03 -10.45
CA ARG A 81 -1.98 12.93 -11.25
C ARG A 81 -2.98 11.93 -10.67
N ALA A 82 -2.53 10.79 -10.14
CA ALA A 82 -3.41 9.81 -9.52
C ALA A 82 -4.09 10.37 -8.26
N MET A 83 -3.36 11.11 -7.40
CA MET A 83 -3.92 11.81 -6.24
C MET A 83 -4.96 12.86 -6.68
N THR A 84 -4.58 13.71 -7.64
CA THR A 84 -5.44 14.79 -8.13
C THR A 84 -6.75 14.25 -8.73
N THR A 85 -6.67 13.26 -9.63
CA THR A 85 -7.87 12.73 -10.31
C THR A 85 -8.60 11.66 -9.48
N GLY A 86 -7.85 10.92 -8.65
CA GLY A 86 -8.38 9.81 -7.86
C GLY A 86 -9.07 10.24 -6.56
N VAL A 87 -8.57 11.29 -5.92
CA VAL A 87 -9.05 11.75 -4.62
C VAL A 87 -9.54 13.20 -4.68
N VAL A 88 -8.63 14.16 -4.94
CA VAL A 88 -8.93 15.59 -4.81
C VAL A 88 -10.11 16.02 -5.69
N ALA A 89 -10.08 15.68 -6.98
CA ALA A 89 -11.19 16.04 -7.88
C ALA A 89 -12.54 15.48 -7.43
N ARG A 90 -12.55 14.21 -6.93
CA ARG A 90 -13.80 13.62 -6.41
C ARG A 90 -14.31 14.32 -5.18
N MET A 91 -13.42 14.67 -4.28
CA MET A 91 -13.76 15.37 -3.05
C MET A 91 -14.31 16.77 -3.36
N LEU A 92 -13.65 17.54 -4.24
CA LEU A 92 -14.12 18.87 -4.62
C LEU A 92 -15.43 18.84 -5.42
N LEU A 93 -15.66 17.83 -6.27
CA LEU A 93 -16.93 17.62 -6.97
C LEU A 93 -18.06 17.18 -6.04
N HIS A 94 -17.75 16.55 -4.91
CA HIS A 94 -18.71 16.15 -3.89
C HIS A 94 -19.08 17.33 -3.00
N THR A 95 -18.07 17.99 -2.41
CA THR A 95 -18.30 19.09 -1.46
C THR A 95 -18.76 20.38 -2.13
N GLY A 96 -18.40 20.60 -3.40
CA GLY A 96 -18.57 21.88 -4.09
C GLY A 96 -17.74 23.02 -3.50
N ALA A 97 -16.87 22.71 -2.53
CA ALA A 97 -16.03 23.68 -1.84
C ALA A 97 -14.66 23.83 -2.54
N PRO A 98 -14.01 24.99 -2.46
CA PRO A 98 -12.64 25.16 -2.95
C PRO A 98 -11.65 24.35 -2.10
N LEU A 99 -10.50 24.02 -2.66
CA LEU A 99 -9.47 23.21 -1.98
C LEU A 99 -9.04 23.80 -0.63
N ALA A 100 -9.02 25.13 -0.51
CA ALA A 100 -8.68 25.83 0.72
C ALA A 100 -9.70 25.66 1.87
N ALA A 101 -10.90 25.21 1.56
CA ALA A 101 -11.96 24.96 2.55
C ALA A 101 -12.05 23.48 2.97
N VAL A 102 -11.26 22.60 2.36
CA VAL A 102 -11.25 21.17 2.66
C VAL A 102 -10.74 20.90 4.07
N GLN A 103 -11.47 20.03 4.77
CA GLN A 103 -11.18 19.64 6.15
C GLN A 103 -10.80 18.15 6.24
N ALA A 104 -10.27 17.73 7.39
CA ALA A 104 -9.95 16.34 7.67
C ALA A 104 -11.17 15.42 7.52
N GLY A 105 -12.36 15.90 7.94
CA GLY A 105 -13.62 15.18 7.81
C GLY A 105 -14.00 14.84 6.38
N ASP A 106 -13.69 15.70 5.40
CA ASP A 106 -14.00 15.44 3.98
C ASP A 106 -13.18 14.25 3.44
N LEU A 107 -11.92 14.12 3.88
CA LEU A 107 -11.10 12.97 3.55
C LEU A 107 -11.59 11.69 4.23
N GLU A 108 -12.04 11.78 5.48
CA GLU A 108 -12.59 10.64 6.23
C GLU A 108 -13.90 10.15 5.59
N GLU A 109 -14.76 11.06 5.15
CA GLU A 109 -15.97 10.74 4.41
C GLU A 109 -15.65 10.06 3.08
N PHE A 110 -14.68 10.58 2.31
CA PHE A 110 -14.20 9.94 1.09
C PHE A 110 -13.68 8.53 1.35
N GLU A 111 -12.88 8.34 2.40
CA GLU A 111 -12.34 7.03 2.77
C GLU A 111 -13.45 6.05 3.19
N ALA A 112 -14.44 6.52 3.93
CA ALA A 112 -15.62 5.74 4.31
C ALA A 112 -16.41 5.28 3.08
N ALA A 113 -16.64 6.18 2.13
CA ALA A 113 -17.30 5.86 0.87
C ALA A 113 -16.51 4.84 0.02
N CYS A 114 -15.17 4.90 0.05
CA CYS A 114 -14.34 3.90 -0.63
C CYS A 114 -14.48 2.51 0.00
N ARG A 115 -14.55 2.41 1.34
CA ARG A 115 -14.76 1.14 2.06
C ARG A 115 -16.17 0.59 1.81
N GLU A 116 -17.19 1.46 1.81
CA GLU A 116 -18.56 1.07 1.48
C GLU A 116 -18.66 0.53 0.05
N ARG A 117 -17.99 1.16 -0.91
CA ARG A 117 -17.88 0.66 -2.27
C ARG A 117 -17.23 -0.72 -2.34
N GLU A 118 -16.15 -0.95 -1.58
CA GLU A 118 -15.49 -2.26 -1.50
C GLU A 118 -16.45 -3.30 -0.97
N HIS A 119 -17.16 -3.01 0.11
CA HIS A 119 -18.14 -3.93 0.70
C HIS A 119 -19.26 -4.28 -0.29
N ARG A 120 -19.77 -3.29 -1.01
CA ARG A 120 -20.87 -3.45 -1.99
C ARG A 120 -20.45 -4.18 -3.26
N THR A 121 -19.22 -3.94 -3.76
CA THR A 121 -18.80 -4.39 -5.11
C THR A 121 -17.68 -5.42 -5.11
N GLY A 122 -17.04 -5.68 -3.96
CA GLY A 122 -15.82 -6.51 -3.86
C GLY A 122 -14.56 -5.86 -4.47
N ARG A 123 -14.63 -4.62 -4.96
CA ARG A 123 -13.48 -3.91 -5.54
C ARG A 123 -12.70 -3.21 -4.45
N SER A 124 -11.42 -3.56 -4.30
CA SER A 124 -10.57 -3.04 -3.21
C SER A 124 -10.55 -1.51 -3.12
N ALA A 125 -10.77 -0.98 -1.90
CA ALA A 125 -10.60 0.42 -1.55
C ALA A 125 -9.13 0.82 -1.42
N HIS A 126 -8.22 -0.13 -1.22
CA HIS A 126 -6.81 0.10 -0.91
C HIS A 126 -6.11 1.13 -1.81
N PRO A 127 -6.28 1.14 -3.16
CA PRO A 127 -5.65 2.15 -4.00
C PRO A 127 -6.06 3.59 -3.65
N TYR A 128 -7.32 3.80 -3.30
CA TYR A 128 -7.84 5.11 -2.91
C TYR A 128 -7.35 5.52 -1.52
N LEU A 129 -7.34 4.58 -0.55
CA LEU A 129 -6.89 4.85 0.81
C LEU A 129 -5.40 5.20 0.88
N VAL A 130 -4.56 4.57 0.06
CA VAL A 130 -3.14 4.94 -0.06
C VAL A 130 -3.00 6.36 -0.61
N LEU A 131 -3.71 6.69 -1.68
CA LEU A 131 -3.68 8.03 -2.27
C LEU A 131 -4.24 9.09 -1.31
N SER A 132 -5.30 8.78 -0.53
CA SER A 132 -5.85 9.68 0.49
C SER A 132 -4.82 10.04 1.56
N GLY A 133 -4.03 9.07 2.04
CA GLY A 133 -2.93 9.32 2.97
C GLY A 133 -1.85 10.24 2.39
N ASP A 134 -1.53 10.10 1.11
CA ASP A 134 -0.58 10.98 0.42
C ASP A 134 -1.20 12.37 0.16
N VAL A 135 -2.50 12.46 -0.17
CA VAL A 135 -3.24 13.74 -0.29
C VAL A 135 -3.20 14.50 1.03
N ARG A 136 -3.51 13.84 2.16
CA ARG A 136 -3.43 14.46 3.50
C ARG A 136 -2.04 15.03 3.77
N ARG A 137 -0.98 14.33 3.35
CA ARG A 137 0.40 14.83 3.48
C ARG A 137 0.64 16.09 2.63
N VAL A 138 0.17 16.10 1.38
CA VAL A 138 0.31 17.28 0.50
C VAL A 138 -0.45 18.47 1.07
N LEU A 139 -1.69 18.29 1.51
CA LEU A 139 -2.52 19.35 2.10
C LEU A 139 -1.92 19.93 3.39
N PHE A 140 -1.33 19.07 4.24
CA PHE A 140 -0.61 19.51 5.43
C PHE A 140 0.60 20.39 5.09
N HIS A 141 1.45 19.96 4.16
CA HIS A 141 2.61 20.75 3.73
C HIS A 141 2.25 21.99 2.89
N ALA A 142 1.05 22.03 2.31
CA ALA A 142 0.51 23.21 1.66
C ALA A 142 -0.18 24.17 2.65
N GLU A 143 -0.13 23.90 3.96
CA GLU A 143 -0.75 24.67 5.04
C GLU A 143 -2.30 24.79 4.91
N LEU A 144 -2.90 23.88 4.13
CA LEU A 144 -4.35 23.79 3.96
C LEU A 144 -5.01 22.90 5.03
N MET A 145 -4.24 22.08 5.72
CA MET A 145 -4.70 21.20 6.78
C MET A 145 -3.78 21.34 8.00
N PRO A 146 -4.32 21.71 9.18
CA PRO A 146 -3.49 22.01 10.35
C PRO A 146 -2.89 20.74 11.01
N GLU A 147 -3.56 19.59 10.82
CA GLU A 147 -3.16 18.35 11.46
C GLU A 147 -2.17 17.55 10.59
N PRO A 148 -1.03 17.12 11.16
CA PRO A 148 -0.13 16.24 10.44
C PRO A 148 -0.80 14.89 10.14
N PRO A 149 -0.45 14.23 9.01
CA PRO A 149 -0.98 12.91 8.71
C PRO A 149 -0.68 11.95 9.86
N PRO A 150 -1.66 11.12 10.27
CA PRO A 150 -1.47 10.18 11.36
C PRO A 150 -0.32 9.23 11.03
N LYS A 151 0.58 9.05 11.99
CA LYS A 151 1.62 8.01 11.85
C LYS A 151 0.95 6.65 11.89
N PRO A 152 1.25 5.74 10.94
CA PRO A 152 0.70 4.41 10.99
C PRO A 152 1.10 3.74 12.32
N ASP A 153 0.11 3.25 13.06
CA ASP A 153 0.36 2.43 14.25
C ASP A 153 0.87 1.05 13.80
N THR A 154 2.20 0.94 13.79
CA THR A 154 2.89 -0.28 13.39
C THR A 154 2.53 -1.45 14.31
N ARG A 155 2.29 -1.18 15.60
CA ARG A 155 1.98 -2.21 16.59
C ARG A 155 0.57 -2.77 16.36
N ALA A 156 -0.45 -1.91 16.22
CA ALA A 156 -1.80 -2.36 15.89
C ALA A 156 -1.83 -3.19 14.60
N THR A 157 -1.06 -2.75 13.58
CA THR A 157 -0.98 -3.47 12.31
C THR A 157 -0.41 -4.88 12.43
N PHE A 158 0.64 -5.11 13.20
CA PHE A 158 1.18 -6.47 13.32
C PHE A 158 0.41 -7.32 14.34
N THR A 159 -0.16 -6.75 15.40
CA THR A 159 -1.04 -7.46 16.32
C THR A 159 -2.25 -8.02 15.56
N GLN A 160 -2.91 -7.22 14.77
CA GLN A 160 -4.02 -7.67 13.90
C GLN A 160 -3.62 -8.82 12.99
N ARG A 161 -2.41 -8.80 12.41
CA ARG A 161 -1.92 -9.91 11.57
C ARG A 161 -1.65 -11.19 12.35
N MET A 162 -1.39 -11.10 13.64
CA MET A 162 -1.18 -12.26 14.50
C MET A 162 -2.49 -12.88 15.02
N GLU A 163 -3.66 -12.28 14.78
CA GLU A 163 -4.96 -12.83 15.15
C GLU A 163 -5.24 -14.21 14.52
N THR A 164 -4.59 -14.50 13.37
CA THR A 164 -4.68 -15.82 12.71
C THR A 164 -3.75 -16.87 13.32
N VAL A 165 -2.86 -16.47 14.22
CA VAL A 165 -1.94 -17.37 14.94
C VAL A 165 -2.51 -17.65 16.32
N HIS A 166 -2.71 -18.91 16.65
CA HIS A 166 -3.33 -19.29 17.92
C HIS A 166 -2.27 -19.65 18.98
N GLY A 167 -2.69 -19.65 20.23
CA GLY A 167 -1.89 -20.12 21.36
C GLY A 167 -0.68 -19.26 21.73
N PRO A 168 0.23 -19.80 22.56
CA PRO A 168 1.38 -19.08 23.10
C PRO A 168 2.39 -18.60 22.04
N LEU A 169 2.46 -19.28 20.88
CA LEU A 169 3.32 -18.87 19.78
C LEU A 169 2.98 -17.45 19.29
N ALA A 170 1.69 -17.07 19.25
CA ALA A 170 1.27 -15.71 18.88
C ALA A 170 1.89 -14.66 19.81
N GLY A 171 1.88 -14.89 21.11
CA GLY A 171 2.46 -14.01 22.11
C GLY A 171 3.99 -13.83 21.92
N ALA A 172 4.70 -14.92 21.64
CA ALA A 172 6.13 -14.89 21.36
C ALA A 172 6.45 -14.08 20.08
N LEU A 173 5.66 -14.26 19.01
CA LEU A 173 5.82 -13.51 17.76
C LEU A 173 5.53 -12.02 17.96
N VAL A 174 4.47 -11.65 18.70
CA VAL A 174 4.16 -10.25 19.03
C VAL A 174 5.31 -9.63 19.82
N ARG A 175 5.79 -10.28 20.88
CA ARG A 175 6.92 -9.82 21.70
C ARG A 175 8.19 -9.63 20.88
N TYR A 176 8.47 -10.53 19.93
CA TYR A 176 9.58 -10.41 19.01
C TYR A 176 9.44 -9.19 18.09
N LEU A 177 8.28 -8.99 17.50
CA LEU A 177 7.99 -7.85 16.63
C LEU A 177 8.05 -6.51 17.37
N ASP A 178 7.55 -6.45 18.61
CA ASP A 178 7.69 -5.29 19.49
C ASP A 178 9.17 -4.91 19.66
N ARG A 179 10.03 -5.88 19.92
CA ARG A 179 11.47 -5.62 20.04
C ARG A 179 12.08 -5.13 18.71
N LYS A 180 11.62 -5.64 17.57
CA LYS A 180 12.06 -5.20 16.24
C LYS A 180 11.64 -3.77 15.91
N THR A 181 10.58 -3.22 16.51
CA THR A 181 10.20 -1.82 16.28
C THR A 181 11.26 -0.83 16.74
N VAL A 182 12.10 -1.22 17.71
CA VAL A 182 13.18 -0.37 18.25
C VAL A 182 14.34 -0.21 17.25
N THR A 183 14.59 -1.26 16.43
CA THR A 183 15.78 -1.32 15.57
C THR A 183 15.47 -1.28 14.09
N CYS A 184 14.22 -1.51 13.69
CA CYS A 184 13.81 -1.61 12.30
C CYS A 184 12.79 -0.53 11.93
N VAL A 185 12.84 -0.08 10.68
CA VAL A 185 11.82 0.83 10.14
C VAL A 185 10.45 0.14 10.05
N PRO A 186 9.33 0.88 10.17
CA PRO A 186 7.97 0.32 10.21
C PRO A 186 7.63 -0.65 9.07
N HIS A 187 8.08 -0.34 7.85
CA HIS A 187 7.87 -1.21 6.69
C HIS A 187 8.56 -2.58 6.83
N THR A 188 9.75 -2.62 7.41
CA THR A 188 10.49 -3.87 7.67
C THR A 188 9.74 -4.71 8.70
N VAL A 189 9.28 -4.11 9.81
CA VAL A 189 8.49 -4.80 10.84
C VAL A 189 7.19 -5.34 10.26
N SER A 190 6.48 -4.54 9.47
CA SER A 190 5.24 -4.94 8.78
C SER A 190 5.46 -6.13 7.82
N SER A 191 6.56 -6.12 7.07
CA SER A 191 6.93 -7.22 6.18
C SER A 191 7.31 -8.49 6.94
N LEU A 192 8.02 -8.33 8.06
CA LEU A 192 8.39 -9.42 8.95
C LEU A 192 7.16 -10.05 9.60
N ALA A 193 6.23 -9.23 10.09
CA ALA A 193 4.96 -9.67 10.67
C ALA A 193 4.17 -10.55 9.68
N THR A 194 4.04 -10.14 8.42
CA THR A 194 3.33 -10.92 7.40
C THR A 194 3.95 -12.31 7.18
N ARG A 195 5.30 -12.39 7.20
CA ARG A 195 6.01 -13.66 7.00
C ARG A 195 5.92 -14.57 8.21
N LEU A 196 6.02 -14.00 9.41
CA LEU A 196 5.90 -14.73 10.66
C LEU A 196 4.46 -15.19 10.93
N ALA A 197 3.45 -14.37 10.59
CA ALA A 197 2.04 -14.77 10.67
C ALA A 197 1.78 -16.00 9.79
N HIS A 198 2.30 -16.03 8.55
CA HIS A 198 2.15 -17.20 7.69
C HIS A 198 2.76 -18.48 8.30
N PHE A 199 3.92 -18.38 8.92
CA PHE A 199 4.53 -19.50 9.64
C PHE A 199 3.69 -19.90 10.86
N GLY A 200 3.36 -18.94 11.72
CA GLY A 200 2.59 -19.18 12.93
C GLY A 200 1.23 -19.80 12.63
N THR A 201 0.48 -19.28 11.67
CA THR A 201 -0.82 -19.86 11.26
C THR A 201 -0.65 -21.30 10.79
N TYR A 202 0.38 -21.59 9.97
CA TYR A 202 0.64 -22.95 9.53
C TYR A 202 0.89 -23.89 10.71
N VAL A 203 1.82 -23.52 11.59
CA VAL A 203 2.23 -24.36 12.72
C VAL A 203 1.07 -24.61 13.68
N THR A 204 0.31 -23.56 14.06
CA THR A 204 -0.81 -23.70 14.98
C THR A 204 -2.04 -24.39 14.36
N THR A 205 -2.08 -24.51 13.03
CA THR A 205 -3.06 -25.36 12.34
C THR A 205 -2.65 -26.84 12.39
N VAL A 206 -1.35 -27.12 12.29
CA VAL A 206 -0.81 -28.52 12.36
C VAL A 206 -0.76 -29.02 13.79
N ASP A 207 -0.40 -28.16 14.73
CA ASP A 207 -0.30 -28.47 16.16
C ASP A 207 -0.98 -27.36 16.98
N PRO A 208 -2.30 -27.48 17.22
CA PRO A 208 -3.05 -26.51 18.04
C PRO A 208 -2.63 -26.47 19.51
N GLU A 209 -2.02 -27.53 20.03
CA GLU A 209 -1.61 -27.66 21.43
C GLU A 209 -0.15 -27.21 21.68
N LEU A 210 0.49 -26.62 20.66
CA LEU A 210 1.87 -26.15 20.77
C LEU A 210 2.04 -25.16 21.92
N SER A 211 2.90 -25.48 22.87
CA SER A 211 3.16 -24.67 24.07
C SER A 211 3.86 -23.35 23.81
N GLY A 212 4.59 -23.24 22.70
CA GLY A 212 5.35 -22.04 22.32
C GLY A 212 6.51 -22.39 21.39
N PRO A 213 7.42 -21.44 21.15
CA PRO A 213 8.61 -21.69 20.31
C PRO A 213 9.49 -22.84 20.81
N GLU A 214 9.54 -23.09 22.12
CA GLU A 214 10.30 -24.17 22.75
C GLU A 214 9.80 -25.56 22.35
N GLY A 215 8.49 -25.68 22.06
CA GLY A 215 7.87 -26.92 21.60
C GLY A 215 8.05 -27.22 20.12
N LEU A 216 8.68 -26.32 19.37
CA LEU A 216 8.90 -26.53 17.94
C LEU A 216 9.88 -27.67 17.68
N GLU A 217 9.49 -28.59 16.83
CA GLU A 217 10.31 -29.68 16.35
C GLU A 217 10.55 -29.61 14.85
N ARG A 218 11.80 -29.99 14.43
CA ARG A 218 12.16 -29.94 13.03
C ARG A 218 11.28 -30.82 12.14
N CYS A 219 11.16 -32.10 12.52
CA CYS A 219 10.42 -33.07 11.69
C CYS A 219 8.92 -32.84 11.65
N GLN A 220 8.36 -32.32 12.77
CA GLN A 220 6.92 -32.13 12.91
C GLN A 220 6.45 -30.78 12.36
N HIS A 221 7.24 -29.73 12.52
CA HIS A 221 6.79 -28.36 12.23
C HIS A 221 7.55 -27.72 11.06
N ILE A 222 8.90 -27.85 11.04
CA ILE A 222 9.73 -27.10 10.10
C ILE A 222 9.75 -27.76 8.71
N GLU A 223 10.04 -29.06 8.62
CA GLU A 223 10.13 -29.75 7.32
C GLU A 223 8.78 -29.76 6.59
N PRO A 224 7.64 -30.06 7.26
CA PRO A 224 6.35 -29.95 6.61
C PRO A 224 6.00 -28.51 6.21
N TYR A 225 6.41 -27.50 7.01
CA TYR A 225 6.24 -26.09 6.63
C TYR A 225 7.00 -25.75 5.36
N LEU A 226 8.25 -26.18 5.22
CA LEU A 226 9.05 -25.94 4.02
C LEU A 226 8.41 -26.56 2.77
N ILE A 227 7.86 -27.76 2.91
CA ILE A 227 7.11 -28.43 1.83
C ILE A 227 5.85 -27.65 1.49
N ALA A 228 5.06 -27.23 2.47
CA ALA A 228 3.84 -26.43 2.26
C ALA A 228 4.19 -25.08 1.62
N LEU A 229 5.25 -24.42 2.09
CA LEU A 229 5.72 -23.15 1.57
C LEU A 229 6.12 -23.23 0.08
N SER A 230 6.72 -24.35 -0.36
CA SER A 230 7.09 -24.53 -1.76
C SER A 230 5.89 -24.58 -2.72
N ARG A 231 4.71 -24.87 -2.20
CA ARG A 231 3.44 -24.99 -2.92
C ARG A 231 2.46 -23.84 -2.59
N ALA A 232 2.86 -22.93 -1.71
CA ALA A 232 1.97 -21.88 -1.21
C ALA A 232 1.50 -20.94 -2.35
N PRO A 233 0.20 -20.63 -2.42
CA PRO A 233 -0.34 -19.78 -3.46
C PRO A 233 0.09 -18.32 -3.29
N ASN A 234 0.30 -17.64 -4.41
CA ASN A 234 0.46 -16.20 -4.44
C ASN A 234 -0.90 -15.53 -4.65
N THR A 235 -1.46 -14.97 -3.59
CA THR A 235 -2.80 -14.35 -3.59
C THR A 235 -2.89 -13.08 -4.45
N LYS A 236 -1.75 -12.44 -4.81
CA LYS A 236 -1.74 -11.19 -5.58
C LYS A 236 -1.65 -11.40 -7.08
N SER A 237 -0.84 -12.36 -7.53
CA SER A 237 -0.57 -12.58 -8.96
C SER A 237 -1.11 -13.91 -9.50
N GLY A 238 -1.70 -14.74 -8.64
CA GLY A 238 -2.01 -16.12 -8.96
C GLY A 238 -0.76 -17.01 -9.03
N GLY A 239 -0.93 -18.32 -9.14
CA GLY A 239 0.19 -19.27 -9.16
C GLY A 239 0.82 -19.48 -7.79
N ILE A 240 2.09 -19.93 -7.77
CA ILE A 240 2.85 -20.26 -6.58
C ILE A 240 3.76 -19.07 -6.17
N LEU A 241 4.08 -18.96 -4.88
CA LEU A 241 5.03 -17.96 -4.40
C LEU A 241 6.38 -18.09 -5.10
N SER A 242 6.95 -16.95 -5.50
CA SER A 242 8.28 -16.93 -6.12
C SER A 242 9.35 -17.49 -5.18
N PRO A 243 10.42 -18.15 -5.70
CA PRO A 243 11.53 -18.64 -4.89
C PRO A 243 12.15 -17.56 -4.00
N ALA A 244 12.19 -16.31 -4.46
CA ALA A 244 12.66 -15.16 -3.68
C ALA A 244 11.77 -14.87 -2.45
N GLU A 245 10.45 -14.94 -2.60
CA GLU A 245 9.55 -14.73 -1.45
C GLU A 245 9.53 -15.93 -0.51
N GLN A 246 9.65 -17.15 -1.03
CA GLN A 246 9.85 -18.36 -0.20
C GLN A 246 11.12 -18.22 0.64
N ALA A 247 12.27 -17.85 0.04
CA ALA A 247 13.51 -17.62 0.75
C ALA A 247 13.37 -16.53 1.84
N ARG A 248 12.67 -15.42 1.55
CA ARG A 248 12.42 -14.36 2.53
C ARG A 248 11.61 -14.86 3.73
N ARG A 249 10.63 -15.74 3.51
CA ARG A 249 9.84 -16.34 4.60
C ARG A 249 10.69 -17.29 5.44
N VAL A 250 11.51 -18.13 4.82
CA VAL A 250 12.45 -19.00 5.54
C VAL A 250 13.43 -18.16 6.36
N HIS A 251 14.01 -17.11 5.79
CA HIS A 251 14.90 -16.21 6.53
C HIS A 251 14.20 -15.51 7.70
N ALA A 252 12.94 -15.10 7.55
CA ALA A 252 12.20 -14.46 8.64
C ALA A 252 12.03 -15.41 9.84
N VAL A 253 11.67 -16.67 9.60
CA VAL A 253 11.54 -17.69 10.63
C VAL A 253 12.90 -18.05 11.23
N SER A 254 13.91 -18.25 10.40
CA SER A 254 15.28 -18.54 10.85
C SER A 254 15.85 -17.45 11.75
N ASN A 255 15.66 -16.17 11.38
CA ASN A 255 16.11 -15.05 12.20
C ASN A 255 15.33 -14.98 13.52
N PHE A 256 14.01 -15.17 13.48
CA PHE A 256 13.20 -15.21 14.70
C PHE A 256 13.75 -16.26 15.68
N LEU A 257 13.84 -17.51 15.27
CA LEU A 257 14.28 -18.61 16.13
C LEU A 257 15.71 -18.41 16.64
N ARG A 258 16.63 -17.99 15.77
CA ARG A 258 18.01 -17.70 16.13
C ARG A 258 18.12 -16.56 17.13
N GLU A 259 17.45 -15.42 16.88
CA GLU A 259 17.56 -14.24 17.72
C GLU A 259 16.95 -14.46 19.11
N ILE A 260 15.80 -15.15 19.24
CA ILE A 260 15.23 -15.45 20.56
C ILE A 260 16.12 -16.40 21.37
N THR A 261 16.86 -17.31 20.70
CA THR A 261 17.86 -18.15 21.34
C THR A 261 19.07 -17.32 21.77
N GLU A 262 19.61 -16.46 20.91
CA GLU A 262 20.72 -15.55 21.23
C GLU A 262 20.37 -14.57 22.35
N TRP A 263 19.12 -14.14 22.46
CA TRP A 263 18.65 -13.26 23.53
C TRP A 263 18.35 -14.01 24.85
N GLY A 264 18.46 -15.33 24.84
CA GLY A 264 18.22 -16.16 26.03
C GLY A 264 16.78 -16.18 26.50
N TRP A 265 15.81 -16.14 25.57
CA TRP A 265 14.41 -16.24 25.98
C TRP A 265 14.10 -17.64 26.53
N PRO A 266 13.35 -17.74 27.64
CA PRO A 266 13.06 -19.03 28.29
C PRO A 266 12.24 -19.99 27.40
N ASP A 267 11.47 -19.43 26.48
CA ASP A 267 10.64 -20.11 25.49
C ASP A 267 11.36 -20.29 24.13
N ALA A 268 12.69 -20.12 24.07
CA ALA A 268 13.45 -20.38 22.86
C ALA A 268 13.68 -21.89 22.63
N PRO A 269 13.75 -22.36 21.37
CA PRO A 269 14.08 -23.75 21.08
C PRO A 269 15.44 -24.14 21.64
N ALA A 270 15.55 -25.34 22.20
CA ALA A 270 16.80 -25.85 22.77
C ALA A 270 17.89 -26.12 21.73
N ARG A 271 17.54 -26.22 20.45
CA ARG A 271 18.45 -26.47 19.33
C ARG A 271 18.06 -25.70 18.09
N GLN A 272 19.02 -25.52 17.20
CA GLN A 272 18.77 -24.94 15.87
C GLN A 272 17.83 -25.83 15.05
N LEU A 273 16.74 -25.25 14.53
CA LEU A 273 15.71 -25.95 13.76
C LEU A 273 15.79 -25.70 12.26
N LEU A 274 16.36 -24.54 11.85
CA LEU A 274 16.52 -24.13 10.46
C LEU A 274 17.98 -23.94 10.11
N PHE A 275 18.38 -24.41 8.95
CA PHE A 275 19.75 -24.37 8.45
C PHE A 275 19.84 -23.61 7.12
N ARG A 276 21.03 -23.22 6.73
CA ARG A 276 21.28 -22.53 5.45
C ARG A 276 20.85 -23.37 4.24
N SER A 277 20.92 -24.70 4.35
CA SER A 277 20.46 -25.63 3.32
C SER A 277 18.95 -25.61 3.08
N ASP A 278 18.17 -25.13 4.04
CA ASP A 278 16.69 -25.08 3.96
C ASP A 278 16.21 -23.88 3.14
N VAL A 279 17.09 -22.92 2.88
CA VAL A 279 16.76 -21.73 2.08
C VAL A 279 16.72 -22.10 0.61
N PRO A 280 15.63 -21.82 -0.13
CA PRO A 280 15.53 -22.04 -1.55
C PRO A 280 16.68 -21.36 -2.32
N ARG A 281 17.31 -22.09 -3.24
CA ARG A 281 18.34 -21.51 -4.11
C ARG A 281 17.70 -20.52 -5.06
N LEU A 282 18.19 -19.29 -5.05
CA LEU A 282 17.75 -18.27 -6.00
C LEU A 282 18.58 -18.41 -7.30
N PRO A 283 17.92 -18.29 -8.47
CA PRO A 283 18.65 -18.15 -9.70
C PRO A 283 19.54 -16.90 -9.61
N ARG A 284 20.77 -17.00 -10.07
CA ARG A 284 21.64 -15.82 -10.16
C ARG A 284 20.98 -14.82 -11.10
N PRO A 285 20.73 -13.60 -10.66
CA PRO A 285 20.21 -12.57 -11.57
C PRO A 285 21.26 -12.38 -12.67
N LEU A 286 20.81 -12.30 -13.91
CA LEU A 286 21.66 -11.85 -15.00
C LEU A 286 22.20 -10.47 -14.63
N PRO A 287 23.49 -10.19 -14.88
CA PRO A 287 24.00 -8.84 -14.71
C PRO A 287 23.10 -7.86 -15.44
N ARG A 288 22.62 -6.82 -14.74
CA ARG A 288 21.94 -5.72 -15.38
C ARG A 288 23.00 -5.00 -16.21
N TYR A 289 22.93 -5.17 -17.50
CA TYR A 289 23.82 -4.43 -18.40
C TYR A 289 23.00 -3.36 -19.12
N LEU A 290 23.58 -2.21 -19.27
CA LEU A 290 23.00 -1.14 -20.07
C LEU A 290 23.16 -1.50 -21.56
N PRO A 291 22.15 -1.27 -22.40
CA PRO A 291 22.35 -1.34 -23.85
C PRO A 291 23.55 -0.48 -24.24
N PRO A 292 24.37 -0.89 -25.23
CA PRO A 292 25.61 -0.18 -25.59
C PRO A 292 25.42 1.31 -25.87
N ASP A 293 24.26 1.69 -26.42
CA ASP A 293 23.95 3.10 -26.69
C ASP A 293 23.67 3.88 -25.40
N SER A 294 22.92 3.29 -24.45
CA SER A 294 22.67 3.90 -23.14
C SER A 294 23.93 4.02 -22.31
N ASP A 295 24.83 3.02 -22.39
CA ASP A 295 26.12 3.02 -21.72
C ASP A 295 27.01 4.16 -22.26
N ARG A 296 27.09 4.29 -23.59
CA ARG A 296 27.82 5.40 -24.24
C ARG A 296 27.26 6.77 -23.90
N MET A 297 25.93 6.91 -23.85
CA MET A 297 25.27 8.17 -23.42
C MET A 297 25.58 8.51 -21.96
N LEU A 298 25.53 7.51 -21.08
CA LEU A 298 25.86 7.68 -19.66
C LEU A 298 27.34 8.07 -19.48
N ALA A 299 28.26 7.35 -20.15
CA ALA A 299 29.68 7.66 -20.09
C ALA A 299 29.98 9.10 -20.58
N ARG A 300 29.36 9.53 -21.69
CA ARG A 300 29.48 10.88 -22.16
C ARG A 300 28.96 11.91 -21.16
N ALA A 301 27.75 11.71 -20.61
CA ALA A 301 27.15 12.60 -19.62
C ALA A 301 28.01 12.71 -18.35
N LEU A 302 28.64 11.61 -17.91
CA LEU A 302 29.57 11.61 -16.77
C LEU A 302 30.85 12.39 -17.06
N LEU A 303 31.43 12.22 -18.26
CA LEU A 303 32.63 12.94 -18.66
C LEU A 303 32.40 14.47 -18.85
N GLU A 304 31.20 14.85 -19.27
CA GLU A 304 30.76 16.23 -19.42
C GLU A 304 30.25 16.87 -18.11
N SER A 305 30.08 16.06 -17.03
CA SER A 305 29.58 16.53 -15.74
C SER A 305 30.58 17.50 -15.09
N PRO A 306 30.11 18.65 -14.59
CA PRO A 306 30.96 19.58 -13.84
C PRO A 306 31.43 19.00 -12.50
N ASN A 307 30.82 17.94 -12.00
CA ASN A 307 31.17 17.26 -10.74
C ASN A 307 32.02 16.00 -11.01
N ARG A 308 33.31 16.21 -11.32
CA ARG A 308 34.26 15.14 -11.65
C ARG A 308 34.42 14.07 -10.58
N LEU A 309 34.32 14.44 -9.28
CA LEU A 309 34.48 13.48 -8.17
C LEU A 309 33.38 12.38 -8.16
N ALA A 310 32.18 12.72 -8.61
CA ALA A 310 31.12 11.71 -8.74
C ALA A 310 31.32 10.83 -10.00
N ALA A 311 31.89 11.39 -11.08
CA ALA A 311 32.20 10.66 -12.30
C ALA A 311 33.35 9.65 -12.08
N ASP A 312 34.42 10.06 -11.39
CA ASP A 312 35.59 9.23 -11.09
C ASP A 312 35.27 8.04 -10.17
N ALA A 313 34.22 8.12 -9.36
CA ALA A 313 33.76 7.06 -8.48
C ALA A 313 32.90 6.00 -9.20
N LEU A 314 32.47 6.27 -10.44
CA LEU A 314 31.61 5.39 -11.24
C LEU A 314 32.33 4.72 -12.41
N LEU A 315 33.52 5.18 -12.75
CA LEU A 315 34.44 4.59 -13.75
C LEU A 315 35.48 3.69 -13.10
#